data_816e8e476f61343ed194aeb08c0bf649
#
_entry.id   816e8e476f61343ed194aeb08c0bf649
#
_cell.length_a   1.000
_cell.length_b   1.000
_cell.length_c   1.000
_cell.angle_alpha   90.00
_cell.angle_beta   90.00
_cell.angle_gamma   90.00
#
_symmetry.space_group_name_H-M   'P 1'
#
loop_
_entity.id
_entity.type
_entity.pdbx_description
1 polymer ?
#
loop_
_entity_poly.entity_id
_entity_poly.type
_entity_poly.pdbx_seq_one_letter_code
_entity_poly.pdbx_strand_id
1 'polypeptide(L)' 'MSPEIALLIDTWDCVKSFIPAKERLHVAENLVRSFEDNVDIADAENNINEFDSVMKAAIVSHFDIGFDEEEDQEDWD' A
#
# COMPACT_ATOMS: atom_id res chain seq x y z
N MET A 1 -8.73 -13.17 0.81
CA MET A 1 -7.75 -12.21 1.33
C MET A 1 -7.21 -12.75 2.62
N SER A 2 -5.93 -12.70 2.81
CA SER A 2 -5.33 -13.23 4.02
C SER A 2 -5.57 -12.30 5.19
N PRO A 3 -5.49 -12.80 6.40
CA PRO A 3 -5.67 -11.94 7.57
C PRO A 3 -4.65 -10.83 7.64
N GLU A 4 -3.44 -11.08 7.17
CA GLU A 4 -2.41 -10.06 7.20
C GLU A 4 -2.74 -8.92 6.26
N ILE A 5 -3.25 -9.22 5.09
CA ILE A 5 -3.64 -8.19 4.14
C ILE A 5 -4.83 -7.39 4.70
N ALA A 6 -5.79 -8.09 5.27
CA ALA A 6 -6.94 -7.41 5.86
C ALA A 6 -6.51 -6.51 7.01
N LEU A 7 -5.56 -6.96 7.82
CA LEU A 7 -5.07 -6.16 8.92
C LEU A 7 -4.34 -4.94 8.42
N LEU A 8 -3.56 -5.08 7.35
CA LEU A 8 -2.84 -3.95 6.78
C LEU A 8 -3.83 -2.90 6.28
N ILE A 9 -4.87 -3.33 5.59
CA ILE A 9 -5.87 -2.42 5.08
C ILE A 9 -6.59 -1.71 6.23
N ASP A 10 -7.00 -2.46 7.25
CA ASP A 10 -7.68 -1.89 8.38
C ASP A 10 -6.81 -0.91 9.14
N THR A 11 -5.56 -1.26 9.35
CA THR A 11 -4.64 -0.40 10.06
C THR A 11 -4.44 0.90 9.29
N TRP A 12 -4.27 0.78 7.98
CA TRP A 12 -4.08 1.96 7.16
C TRP A 12 -5.32 2.85 7.18
N ASP A 13 -6.50 2.25 7.06
CA ASP A 13 -7.72 3.02 7.09
C ASP A 13 -7.90 3.73 8.42
N CYS A 14 -7.41 3.13 9.48
CA CYS A 14 -7.57 3.70 10.79
C CYS A 14 -6.68 4.91 10.98
N VAL A 15 -5.48 4.91 10.43
CA VAL A 15 -4.51 5.97 10.69
C VAL A 15 -4.42 7.01 9.61
N LYS A 16 -4.83 6.70 8.39
CA LYS A 16 -4.53 7.62 7.30
C LYS A 16 -5.18 8.98 7.45
N SER A 17 -6.33 9.02 8.11
CA SER A 17 -7.01 10.28 8.27
C SER A 17 -6.30 11.18 9.28
N PHE A 18 -5.39 10.64 10.06
CA PHE A 18 -4.64 11.42 11.02
C PHE A 18 -3.29 11.86 10.44
N ILE A 19 -2.99 11.52 9.20
CA ILE A 19 -1.72 11.80 8.58
C ILE A 19 -1.91 12.85 7.52
N PRO A 20 -1.13 13.92 7.52
CA PRO A 20 -1.24 14.91 6.46
C PRO A 20 -1.00 14.28 5.09
N ALA A 21 -1.70 14.75 4.10
CA ALA A 21 -1.63 14.16 2.77
C ALA A 21 -0.20 14.02 2.26
N LYS A 22 0.63 15.00 2.52
CA LYS A 22 1.99 14.96 2.00
C LYS A 22 2.87 13.93 2.69
N GLU A 23 2.43 13.43 3.87
CA GLU A 23 3.20 12.42 4.57
C GLU A 23 2.64 11.04 4.37
N ARG A 24 1.50 10.91 3.75
CA ARG A 24 0.81 9.63 3.69
C ARG A 24 1.61 8.55 2.97
N LEU A 25 2.24 8.90 1.87
CA LEU A 25 3.00 7.90 1.14
C LEU A 25 4.17 7.40 1.97
N HIS A 26 4.84 8.29 2.64
CA HIS A 26 5.98 7.93 3.47
C HIS A 26 5.55 7.00 4.61
N VAL A 27 4.44 7.32 5.27
CA VAL A 27 3.94 6.49 6.35
C VAL A 27 3.45 5.14 5.80
N ALA A 28 2.80 5.15 4.64
CA ALA A 28 2.35 3.92 4.02
C ALA A 28 3.53 3.00 3.71
N GLU A 29 4.62 3.56 3.22
CA GLU A 29 5.80 2.75 2.94
C GLU A 29 6.39 2.16 4.22
N ASN A 30 6.41 2.92 5.30
CA ASN A 30 6.90 2.41 6.56
C ASN A 30 6.00 1.30 7.09
N LEU A 31 4.70 1.45 6.91
CA LEU A 31 3.76 0.46 7.38
C LEU A 31 3.91 -0.84 6.58
N VAL A 32 4.07 -0.72 5.27
CA VAL A 32 4.28 -1.89 4.42
C VAL A 32 5.55 -2.61 4.84
N ARG A 33 6.60 -1.84 5.13
CA ARG A 33 7.84 -2.45 5.56
C ARG A 33 7.65 -3.20 6.88
N SER A 34 6.84 -2.66 7.78
CA SER A 34 6.60 -3.32 9.05
C SER A 34 5.85 -4.63 8.88
N PHE A 35 5.05 -4.75 7.82
CA PHE A 35 4.28 -5.94 7.57
C PHE A 35 4.96 -6.90 6.59
N GLU A 36 6.14 -6.52 6.06
CA GLU A 36 6.69 -7.26 4.93
C GLU A 36 6.92 -8.73 5.22
N ASP A 37 7.26 -9.09 6.46
CA ASP A 37 7.51 -10.48 6.77
C ASP A 37 6.23 -11.26 6.87
N ASN A 38 5.10 -10.61 7.02
CA ASN A 38 3.83 -11.27 7.18
C ASN A 38 2.95 -11.18 5.95
N VAL A 39 3.35 -10.44 4.95
CA VAL A 39 2.55 -10.25 3.77
C VAL A 39 3.12 -11.09 2.63
N ASP A 40 2.26 -11.90 2.04
CA ASP A 40 2.65 -12.69 0.88
C ASP A 40 2.51 -11.77 -0.32
N ILE A 41 3.56 -11.64 -1.11
CA ILE A 41 3.57 -10.77 -2.27
C ILE A 41 2.46 -11.14 -3.25
N ALA A 42 2.25 -12.43 -3.47
CA ALA A 42 1.21 -12.86 -4.40
C ALA A 42 -0.17 -12.47 -3.89
N ASP A 43 -0.37 -12.55 -2.57
CA ASP A 43 -1.63 -12.19 -2.00
C ASP A 43 -1.84 -10.68 -2.09
N ALA A 44 -0.80 -9.91 -1.86
CA ALA A 44 -0.89 -8.46 -2.01
C ALA A 44 -1.22 -8.09 -3.43
N GLU A 45 -0.59 -8.75 -4.39
CA GLU A 45 -0.84 -8.47 -5.78
C GLU A 45 -2.27 -8.82 -6.16
N ASN A 46 -2.77 -9.93 -5.69
CA ASN A 46 -4.13 -10.35 -6.00
C ASN A 46 -5.17 -9.41 -5.38
N ASN A 47 -4.83 -8.73 -4.31
CA ASN A 47 -5.75 -7.85 -3.65
C ASN A 47 -5.38 -6.39 -3.79
N ILE A 48 -4.57 -6.08 -4.80
CA ILE A 48 -4.04 -4.73 -4.96
C ILE A 48 -5.15 -3.70 -5.10
N ASN A 49 -6.26 -4.07 -5.66
CA ASN A 49 -7.35 -3.13 -5.87
C ASN A 49 -8.15 -2.84 -4.60
N GLU A 50 -7.87 -3.56 -3.53
CA GLU A 50 -8.52 -3.29 -2.26
C GLU A 50 -7.83 -2.16 -1.53
N PHE A 51 -6.66 -1.76 -1.96
CA PHE A 51 -5.91 -0.71 -1.32
C PHE A 51 -6.21 0.63 -1.98
N ASP A 52 -6.12 1.71 -1.22
CA ASP A 52 -6.29 3.02 -1.82
C ASP A 52 -5.04 3.36 -2.64
N SER A 53 -5.06 4.47 -3.35
CA SER A 53 -3.97 4.78 -4.27
C SER A 53 -2.64 4.96 -3.58
N VAL A 54 -2.63 5.51 -2.38
CA VAL A 54 -1.39 5.75 -1.66
C VAL A 54 -0.78 4.42 -1.19
N MET A 55 -1.60 3.57 -0.58
CA MET A 55 -1.12 2.29 -0.10
C MET A 55 -0.74 1.39 -1.28
N LYS A 56 -1.48 1.46 -2.38
CA LYS A 56 -1.15 0.69 -3.57
C LYS A 56 0.23 1.10 -4.07
N ALA A 57 0.51 2.40 -4.15
CA ALA A 57 1.80 2.87 -4.60
C ALA A 57 2.91 2.39 -3.67
N ALA A 58 2.66 2.41 -2.37
CA ALA A 58 3.65 1.95 -1.41
C ALA A 58 3.96 0.47 -1.58
N ILE A 59 2.93 -0.34 -1.79
CA ILE A 59 3.11 -1.78 -1.95
C ILE A 59 3.85 -2.08 -3.24
N VAL A 60 3.46 -1.46 -4.32
CA VAL A 60 4.10 -1.69 -5.61
C VAL A 60 5.57 -1.30 -5.53
N SER A 61 5.86 -0.17 -4.89
CA SER A 61 7.21 0.29 -4.79
C SER A 61 8.05 -0.61 -3.88
N HIS A 62 7.49 -1.00 -2.75
CA HIS A 62 8.27 -1.76 -1.76
C HIS A 62 8.54 -3.19 -2.24
N PHE A 63 7.55 -3.83 -2.81
CA PHE A 63 7.73 -5.21 -3.24
C PHE A 63 8.15 -5.33 -4.70
N ASP A 64 8.28 -4.19 -5.38
CA ASP A 64 8.71 -4.19 -6.79
C ASP A 64 7.77 -5.05 -7.62
N ILE A 65 6.50 -4.92 -7.43
CA ILE A 65 5.52 -5.65 -8.20
C ILE A 65 5.44 -5.04 -9.56
N GLY A 66 5.57 -5.84 -10.57
CA GLY A 66 5.52 -5.36 -11.92
C GLY A 66 4.12 -5.10 -12.37
N PHE A 67 3.56 -3.95 -12.18
CA PHE A 67 2.24 -3.71 -12.42
C PHE A 67 2.12 -2.69 -13.44
N ASP A 68 1.35 -2.77 -14.38
CA ASP A 68 1.30 -1.96 -15.46
C ASP A 68 0.48 -0.83 -15.35
N GLU A 69 0.36 -0.10 -14.46
CA GLU A 69 -0.43 0.94 -14.43
C GLU A 69 0.16 2.11 -14.69
N GLU A 70 0.94 2.23 -15.35
CA GLU A 70 1.69 3.26 -15.57
C GLU A 70 1.08 4.49 -15.62
N GLU A 71 0.18 4.61 -15.96
CA GLU A 71 -0.23 5.74 -16.23
C GLU A 71 -0.37 6.59 -15.23
N ASP A 72 -0.52 6.72 -14.63
CA ASP A 72 -0.82 7.55 -13.85
C ASP A 72 -0.02 8.16 -13.15
N GLN A 73 0.44 8.35 -12.91
CA GLN A 73 1.11 8.83 -12.16
C GLN A 73 1.49 10.01 -12.07
N GLU A 74 1.62 10.58 -12.46
CA GLU A 74 2.20 11.64 -12.46
C GLU A 74 1.60 12.69 -11.86
N ASP A 75 0.75 12.75 -11.65
CA ASP A 75 0.16 13.80 -11.23
C ASP A 75 0.28 13.96 -9.84
N TRP A 76 1.11 13.62 -9.21
CA TRP A 76 1.26 13.77 -7.98
C TRP A 76 1.61 14.96 -7.65
N ASP A 77 2.17 15.53 -7.97
CA ASP A 77 2.64 16.65 -7.68
C ASP A 77 2.12 17.39 -7.16
#